data_65655691a106ca5c162e8d5255d6a3b0
#
_entry.id   65655691a106ca5c162e8d5255d6a3b0
#
_cell.length_a   1.000
_cell.length_b   1.000
_cell.length_c   1.000
_cell.angle_alpha   90.00
_cell.angle_beta   90.00
_cell.angle_gamma   90.00
#
_symmetry.space_group_name_H-M   'P 1'
#
loop_
_entity.id
_entity.type
_entity.pdbx_description
1 polymer ?
#
loop_
_entity_poly.entity_id
_entity_poly.type
_entity_poly.pdbx_seq_one_letter_code
_entity_poly.pdbx_strand_id
1 'polypeptide(L)'
;AALQGYRYTAAYCASKHALLGMTRGLALDVARRGITVNAVCPGFTDTPMAARAIENISGKTGRDATEARGELERLNPQGRLVAPSEIAAMVAYLCSEAASGINGQALAVDGGETA
;
A
#
# COMPACT_ATOMS: atom_id res chain seq x y z
N ALA A 1 4.10 -3.90 -0.27
CA ALA A 1 5.17 -4.53 -1.07
C ALA A 1 6.36 -3.60 -1.32
N ALA A 2 6.22 -2.28 -1.21
CA ALA A 2 7.36 -1.35 -1.29
C ALA A 2 8.12 -1.21 0.04
N LEU A 3 7.54 -1.62 1.15
CA LEU A 3 8.10 -1.49 2.50
C LEU A 3 8.54 -2.84 3.08
N GLN A 4 7.96 -3.95 2.60
CA GLN A 4 8.31 -5.29 3.05
C GLN A 4 8.17 -6.32 1.91
N GLY A 5 8.73 -7.50 2.13
CA GLY A 5 8.62 -8.64 1.21
C GLY A 5 7.45 -9.54 1.54
N TYR A 6 6.88 -10.16 0.49
CA TYR A 6 5.87 -11.22 0.61
C TYR A 6 6.35 -12.48 -0.12
N ARG A 7 5.98 -13.64 0.40
CA ARG A 7 6.33 -14.91 -0.26
C ARG A 7 5.75 -14.97 -1.67
N TYR A 8 6.52 -15.50 -2.59
CA TYR A 8 6.12 -15.71 -3.99
C TYR A 8 5.83 -14.44 -4.81
N THR A 9 6.27 -13.26 -4.34
CA THR A 9 6.03 -11.98 -5.02
C THR A 9 7.31 -11.18 -5.28
N ALA A 10 8.46 -11.85 -5.43
CA ALA A 10 9.77 -11.17 -5.54
C ALA A 10 9.81 -10.10 -6.64
N ALA A 11 9.33 -10.42 -7.85
CA ALA A 11 9.31 -9.45 -8.96
C ALA A 11 8.39 -8.26 -8.68
N TYR A 12 7.22 -8.50 -8.08
CA TYR A 12 6.29 -7.46 -7.67
C TYR A 12 6.92 -6.57 -6.58
N CYS A 13 7.50 -7.17 -5.53
CA CYS A 13 8.20 -6.43 -4.49
C CYS A 13 9.35 -5.59 -5.07
N ALA A 14 10.16 -6.15 -5.96
CA ALA A 14 11.23 -5.42 -6.62
C ALA A 14 10.71 -4.18 -7.38
N SER A 15 9.62 -4.34 -8.14
CA SER A 15 9.00 -3.22 -8.87
C SER A 15 8.50 -2.12 -7.95
N LYS A 16 7.90 -2.48 -6.79
CA LYS A 16 7.39 -1.51 -5.81
C LYS A 16 8.50 -0.83 -5.02
N HIS A 17 9.60 -1.53 -4.71
CA HIS A 17 10.78 -0.90 -4.12
C HIS A 17 11.46 0.07 -5.10
N ALA A 18 11.49 -0.26 -6.39
CA ALA A 18 12.01 0.64 -7.42
C ALA A 18 11.19 1.94 -7.50
N LEU A 19 9.85 1.87 -7.43
CA LEU A 19 8.98 3.04 -7.35
C LEU A 19 9.30 3.92 -6.14
N LEU A 20 9.58 3.32 -4.99
CA LEU A 20 9.94 4.08 -3.79
C LEU A 20 11.30 4.78 -3.95
N GLY A 21 12.28 4.09 -4.56
CA GLY A 21 13.56 4.70 -4.92
C GLY A 21 13.39 5.89 -5.86
N MET A 22 12.58 5.73 -6.92
CA MET A 22 12.25 6.80 -7.86
C MET A 22 11.52 7.98 -7.17
N THR A 23 10.57 7.70 -6.28
CA THR A 23 9.88 8.72 -5.48
C THR A 23 10.86 9.61 -4.73
N ARG A 24 11.83 8.99 -4.04
CA ARG A 24 12.85 9.70 -3.26
C ARG A 24 13.79 10.53 -4.13
N GLY A 25 14.27 9.96 -5.25
CA GLY A 25 15.12 10.69 -6.19
C GLY A 25 14.41 11.88 -6.80
N LEU A 26 13.21 11.67 -7.34
CA LEU A 26 12.42 12.73 -7.95
C LEU A 26 12.03 13.83 -6.94
N ALA A 27 11.76 13.47 -5.69
CA ALA A 27 11.47 14.43 -4.64
C ALA A 27 12.60 15.45 -4.43
N LEU A 28 13.86 14.98 -4.53
CA LEU A 28 15.03 15.87 -4.43
C LEU A 28 15.18 16.75 -5.67
N ASP A 29 14.96 16.19 -6.86
CA ASP A 29 15.13 16.90 -8.14
C ASP A 29 14.17 18.07 -8.27
N VAL A 30 12.94 17.96 -7.75
CA VAL A 30 11.89 18.96 -7.96
C VAL A 30 11.59 19.83 -6.74
N ALA A 31 12.23 19.56 -5.59
CA ALA A 31 11.93 20.25 -4.31
C ALA A 31 12.00 21.78 -4.42
N ARG A 32 13.02 22.33 -5.10
CA ARG A 32 13.18 23.78 -5.28
C ARG A 32 12.12 24.42 -6.16
N ARG A 33 11.32 23.62 -6.85
CA ARG A 33 10.20 24.05 -7.69
C ARG A 33 8.87 24.10 -6.92
N GLY A 34 8.90 23.83 -5.61
CA GLY A 34 7.70 23.77 -4.77
C GLY A 34 6.83 22.51 -5.04
N ILE A 35 7.42 21.48 -5.61
CA ILE A 35 6.72 20.22 -5.90
C ILE A 35 7.14 19.17 -4.89
N THR A 36 6.19 18.48 -4.30
CA THR A 36 6.41 17.33 -3.42
C THR A 36 6.09 16.03 -4.16
N VAL A 37 6.87 14.99 -3.87
CA VAL A 37 6.67 13.65 -4.44
C VAL A 37 6.70 12.64 -3.30
N ASN A 38 5.59 11.94 -3.10
CA ASN A 38 5.44 10.99 -2.01
C ASN A 38 4.83 9.67 -2.52
N ALA A 39 5.04 8.59 -1.81
CA ALA A 39 4.43 7.29 -2.08
C ALA A 39 3.44 6.93 -0.96
N VAL A 40 2.17 6.71 -1.31
CA VAL A 40 1.22 6.08 -0.40
C VAL A 40 1.36 4.57 -0.53
N CYS A 41 1.52 3.89 0.60
CA CYS A 41 1.77 2.46 0.69
C CYS A 41 0.59 1.77 1.41
N PRO A 42 -0.46 1.39 0.67
CA PRO A 42 -1.60 0.70 1.26
C PRO A 42 -1.25 -0.72 1.71
N GLY A 43 -1.86 -1.18 2.80
CA GLY A 43 -2.02 -2.59 3.10
C GLY A 43 -3.05 -3.26 2.20
N PHE A 44 -3.48 -4.47 2.55
CA PHE A 44 -4.56 -5.14 1.81
C PHE A 44 -5.85 -4.33 1.90
N THR A 45 -6.27 -3.82 0.74
CA THR A 45 -7.37 -2.87 0.61
C THR A 45 -8.58 -3.58 -0.02
N ASP A 46 -9.79 -3.29 0.48
CA ASP A 46 -11.04 -3.91 0.01
C ASP A 46 -11.40 -3.40 -1.41
N THR A 47 -10.89 -4.08 -2.40
CA THR A 47 -10.96 -3.74 -3.83
C THR A 47 -11.21 -4.99 -4.66
N PRO A 48 -11.60 -4.85 -5.95
CA PRO A 48 -11.67 -5.99 -6.87
C PRO A 48 -10.36 -6.80 -6.97
N MET A 49 -9.22 -6.17 -6.75
CA MET A 49 -7.93 -6.88 -6.71
C MET A 49 -7.84 -7.80 -5.50
N ALA A 50 -8.28 -7.36 -4.32
CA ALA A 50 -8.33 -8.19 -3.13
C ALA A 50 -9.35 -9.34 -3.30
N ALA A 51 -10.49 -9.08 -3.93
CA ALA A 51 -11.47 -10.13 -4.25
C ALA A 51 -10.84 -11.24 -5.11
N ARG A 52 -10.10 -10.89 -6.16
CA ARG A 52 -9.36 -11.86 -6.98
C ARG A 52 -8.30 -12.62 -6.19
N ALA A 53 -7.61 -11.97 -5.25
CA ALA A 53 -6.65 -12.64 -4.38
C ALA A 53 -7.35 -13.68 -3.48
N ILE A 54 -8.51 -13.33 -2.92
CA ILE A 54 -9.36 -14.22 -2.13
C ILE A 54 -9.80 -15.44 -2.96
N GLU A 55 -10.29 -15.21 -4.17
CA GLU A 55 -10.68 -16.29 -5.11
C GLU A 55 -9.50 -17.24 -5.40
N ASN A 56 -8.30 -16.69 -5.64
CA ASN A 56 -7.09 -17.47 -5.88
C ASN A 56 -6.67 -18.30 -4.67
N ILE A 57 -6.78 -17.75 -3.46
CA ILE A 57 -6.49 -18.49 -2.22
C ILE A 57 -7.50 -19.62 -2.04
N SER A 58 -8.80 -19.32 -2.18
CA SER A 58 -9.87 -20.31 -2.12
C SER A 58 -9.67 -21.46 -3.11
N GLY A 59 -9.40 -21.13 -4.37
CA GLY A 59 -9.18 -22.13 -5.42
C GLY A 59 -7.95 -23.03 -5.21
N LYS A 60 -6.89 -22.50 -4.61
CA LYS A 60 -5.65 -23.25 -4.35
C LYS A 60 -5.67 -24.05 -3.05
N THR A 61 -6.40 -23.60 -2.05
CA THR A 61 -6.38 -24.18 -0.69
C THR A 61 -7.62 -25.01 -0.37
N GLY A 62 -8.68 -24.91 -1.17
CA GLY A 62 -9.98 -25.51 -0.89
C GLY A 62 -10.76 -24.82 0.24
N ARG A 63 -10.27 -23.70 0.77
CA ARG A 63 -10.96 -22.92 1.80
C ARG A 63 -12.11 -22.14 1.18
N ASP A 64 -13.15 -21.84 1.97
CA ASP A 64 -14.21 -20.96 1.50
C ASP A 64 -13.74 -19.49 1.39
N ALA A 65 -14.54 -18.65 0.74
CA ALA A 65 -14.20 -17.24 0.52
C ALA A 65 -14.06 -16.45 1.83
N THR A 66 -14.81 -16.81 2.87
CA THR A 66 -14.76 -16.15 4.19
C THR A 66 -13.45 -16.47 4.90
N GLU A 67 -13.03 -17.73 4.88
CA GLU A 67 -11.74 -18.17 5.42
C GLU A 67 -10.57 -17.53 4.66
N ALA A 68 -10.64 -17.50 3.33
CA ALA A 68 -9.62 -16.89 2.47
C ALA A 68 -9.52 -15.37 2.72
N ARG A 69 -10.64 -14.68 2.92
CA ARG A 69 -10.68 -13.26 3.32
C ARG A 69 -10.02 -13.06 4.68
N GLY A 70 -10.34 -13.90 5.66
CA GLY A 70 -9.76 -13.87 7.00
C GLY A 70 -8.24 -14.01 7.01
N GLU A 71 -7.65 -14.74 6.06
CA GLU A 71 -6.19 -14.82 5.90
C GLU A 71 -5.58 -13.45 5.55
N LEU A 72 -6.21 -12.68 4.68
CA LEU A 72 -5.73 -11.34 4.32
C LEU A 72 -5.96 -10.35 5.47
N GLU A 73 -7.09 -10.44 6.15
CA GLU A 73 -7.42 -9.57 7.28
C GLU A 73 -6.49 -9.76 8.47
N ARG A 74 -5.97 -10.98 8.69
CA ARG A 74 -4.99 -11.26 9.76
C ARG A 74 -3.63 -10.61 9.53
N LEU A 75 -3.29 -10.24 8.30
CA LEU A 75 -2.03 -9.53 8.01
C LEU A 75 -2.08 -8.10 8.54
N ASN A 76 -3.28 -7.53 8.68
CA ASN A 76 -3.47 -6.22 9.26
C ASN A 76 -3.75 -6.35 10.77
N PRO A 77 -2.93 -5.78 11.66
CA PRO A 77 -3.14 -5.79 13.11
C PRO A 77 -4.52 -5.28 13.56
N GLN A 78 -5.20 -4.45 12.76
CA GLN A 78 -6.56 -4.01 13.02
C GLN A 78 -7.62 -5.08 12.66
N GLY A 79 -7.22 -6.23 12.09
CA GLY A 79 -8.11 -7.36 11.80
C GLY A 79 -9.13 -7.09 10.69
N ARG A 80 -8.80 -6.22 9.74
CA ARG A 80 -9.69 -5.85 8.63
C ARG A 80 -8.92 -5.50 7.36
N LEU A 81 -9.58 -5.47 6.22
CA LEU A 81 -9.05 -4.82 5.04
C LEU A 81 -9.12 -3.29 5.20
N VAL A 82 -8.17 -2.58 4.61
CA VAL A 82 -8.19 -1.11 4.55
C VAL A 82 -9.30 -0.66 3.59
N ALA A 83 -10.08 0.36 3.96
CA ALA A 83 -11.07 0.89 3.04
C ALA A 83 -10.42 1.79 1.97
N PRO A 84 -10.85 1.75 0.69
CA PRO A 84 -10.34 2.63 -0.35
C PRO A 84 -10.43 4.12 0.01
N SER A 85 -11.44 4.51 0.79
CA SER A 85 -11.62 5.88 1.27
C SER A 85 -10.50 6.34 2.22
N GLU A 86 -9.89 5.44 2.99
CA GLU A 86 -8.75 5.77 3.86
C GLU A 86 -7.52 6.13 3.03
N ILE A 87 -7.30 5.40 1.93
CA ILE A 87 -6.22 5.69 0.98
C ILE A 87 -6.50 7.03 0.28
N ALA A 88 -7.74 7.24 -0.18
CA ALA A 88 -8.13 8.48 -0.84
C ALA A 88 -7.97 9.71 0.08
N ALA A 89 -8.30 9.58 1.36
CA ALA A 89 -8.11 10.64 2.34
C ALA A 89 -6.64 11.02 2.52
N MET A 90 -5.74 10.03 2.59
CA MET A 90 -4.29 10.28 2.65
C MET A 90 -3.79 10.99 1.39
N VAL A 91 -4.22 10.55 0.20
CA VAL A 91 -3.84 11.20 -1.06
C VAL A 91 -4.37 12.64 -1.10
N ALA A 92 -5.61 12.88 -0.71
CA ALA A 92 -6.19 14.24 -0.66
C ALA A 92 -5.43 15.14 0.32
N TYR A 93 -5.04 14.63 1.48
CA TYR A 93 -4.21 15.36 2.44
C TYR A 93 -2.86 15.74 1.84
N LEU A 94 -2.17 14.82 1.17
CA LEU A 94 -0.86 15.08 0.54
C LEU A 94 -0.94 16.10 -0.60
N CYS A 95 -2.11 16.26 -1.23
CA CYS A 95 -2.37 17.27 -2.24
C CYS A 95 -2.72 18.65 -1.65
N SER A 96 -2.83 18.79 -0.33
CA SER A 96 -3.18 20.04 0.34
C SER A 96 -1.94 20.85 0.73
N GLU A 97 -2.13 22.15 0.94
CA GLU A 97 -1.10 23.06 1.48
C GLU A 97 -0.55 22.60 2.84
N ALA A 98 -1.41 21.98 3.67
CA ALA A 98 -1.02 21.45 4.97
C ALA A 98 0.08 20.38 4.92
N ALA A 99 0.22 19.71 3.77
CA ALA A 99 1.22 18.68 3.52
C ALA A 99 2.47 19.19 2.79
N SER A 100 2.62 20.52 2.60
CA SER A 100 3.72 21.11 1.81
C SER A 100 5.13 20.74 2.30
N GLY A 101 5.29 20.40 3.58
CA GLY A 101 6.55 19.92 4.14
C GLY A 101 6.80 18.41 4.01
N ILE A 102 5.83 17.66 3.47
CA ILE A 102 5.97 16.20 3.31
C ILE A 102 6.50 15.93 1.91
N ASN A 103 7.75 15.50 1.81
CA ASN A 103 8.41 15.24 0.53
C ASN A 103 9.34 14.01 0.62
N GLY A 104 9.34 13.17 -0.41
CA GLY A 104 10.15 11.97 -0.52
C GLY A 104 9.75 10.84 0.45
N GLN A 105 8.55 10.90 1.03
CA GLN A 105 8.11 9.98 2.07
C GLN A 105 7.35 8.78 1.50
N ALA A 106 7.47 7.65 2.23
CA ALA A 106 6.61 6.50 2.06
C ALA A 106 5.62 6.47 3.23
N LEU A 107 4.34 6.67 2.94
CA LEU A 107 3.30 6.78 3.96
C LEU A 107 2.45 5.51 3.95
N ALA A 108 2.59 4.71 4.99
CA ALA A 108 1.79 3.49 5.15
C ALA A 108 0.36 3.84 5.57
N VAL A 109 -0.60 3.20 4.93
CA VAL A 109 -2.03 3.18 5.32
C VAL A 109 -2.44 1.72 5.32
N ASP A 110 -1.98 0.98 6.32
CA ASP A 110 -1.99 -0.48 6.33
C ASP A 110 -2.44 -1.10 7.67
N GLY A 111 -2.90 -0.27 8.60
CA GLY A 111 -3.35 -0.72 9.92
C GLY A 111 -2.24 -1.26 10.81
N GLY A 112 -0.97 -0.96 10.50
CA GLY A 112 0.19 -1.42 11.25
C GLY A 112 0.86 -2.68 10.69
N GLU A 113 0.47 -3.13 9.49
CA GLU A 113 1.04 -4.32 8.84
C GLU A 113 2.57 -4.25 8.67
N THR A 114 3.10 -3.04 8.47
CA THR A 114 4.54 -2.82 8.27
C THR A 114 5.24 -2.14 9.46
N ALA A 115 4.61 -2.08 10.61
CA ALA A 115 5.16 -1.46 11.83
C ALA A 115 6.26 -2.31 12.48
#